data_c9ded57f41523d219a589e02b851140e
#
_entry.id   c9ded57f41523d219a589e02b851140e
#
_cell.length_a   1.000
_cell.length_b   1.000
_cell.length_c   1.000
_cell.angle_alpha   90.00
_cell.angle_beta   90.00
_cell.angle_gamma   90.00
#
_symmetry.space_group_name_H-M   'P 1'
#
loop_
_entity.id
_entity.type
_entity.pdbx_description
1 polymer ?
#
loop_
_entity_poly.entity_id
_entity_poly.type
_entity_poly.pdbx_seq_one_letter_code
_entity_poly.pdbx_strand_id
1 'polypeptide(L)'
;MSELSQLIYDWNRDGRVAQADYRATELDDETLRDGLQGPSVRNPPLEVKKRLLHLMDDLGIDSADIGLPGASDQARAGIVALARETVGLRRLKPNCAVRTHATDVQAAIDASVEAGVPIETCAFIGSSPIRRFAEDWRLDGMLANVETAVSMAVKAGLPVMFVTEDTTRADPQTLRRLYTLAIECGARRICASDTVGHATPEGVRNLLAFLRDEVIAPTKATVKLDYHGHNDRGLGVINALAATAMADRVHGCALGIGERVGNTAMDQLLVNLYLFGLVDRDLTPLVEYVELVSRYCGVPVPANYPALGADAFRTGTGVHAAAVIKALRKDDRDLADRVYSGVPASVLGREQRIEVGPMSGESNVVWWLSSHGYTATRDTIERIFAAAKASDRILTDEELAALAGGKS
;
A
#
# COMPACT_ATOMS: atom_id res chain seq x y z
N MET A 1 -13.25 -18.57 -15.44
CA MET A 1 -13.28 -18.95 -13.99
C MET A 1 -12.81 -20.39 -13.91
N SER A 2 -11.82 -20.69 -13.07
CA SER A 2 -11.36 -22.08 -12.86
C SER A 2 -12.49 -22.91 -12.25
N GLU A 3 -12.46 -24.25 -12.47
CA GLU A 3 -13.44 -25.17 -11.81
C GLU A 3 -13.45 -24.96 -10.28
N LEU A 4 -12.32 -24.60 -9.70
CA LEU A 4 -12.19 -24.35 -8.27
C LEU A 4 -12.98 -23.14 -7.77
N SER A 5 -13.16 -22.10 -8.60
CA SER A 5 -13.98 -20.95 -8.19
C SER A 5 -15.46 -21.32 -8.03
N GLN A 6 -15.91 -22.41 -8.63
CA GLN A 6 -17.28 -22.92 -8.45
C GLN A 6 -17.47 -23.70 -7.13
N LEU A 7 -16.36 -24.12 -6.50
CA LEU A 7 -16.39 -24.80 -5.20
C LEU A 7 -16.41 -23.84 -4.01
N ILE A 8 -16.23 -22.55 -4.26
CA ILE A 8 -16.23 -21.51 -3.22
C ILE A 8 -17.46 -20.64 -3.39
N TYR A 9 -18.38 -20.74 -2.43
CA TYR A 9 -19.51 -19.81 -2.40
C TYR A 9 -19.04 -18.45 -1.91
N ASP A 10 -19.20 -17.42 -2.74
CA ASP A 10 -18.68 -16.07 -2.46
C ASP A 10 -19.78 -15.20 -1.83
N TRP A 11 -19.79 -15.15 -0.50
CA TRP A 11 -20.67 -14.27 0.26
C TRP A 11 -20.45 -12.79 -0.02
N ASN A 12 -19.28 -12.40 -0.53
CA ASN A 12 -19.02 -11.00 -0.90
C ASN A 12 -19.85 -10.55 -2.10
N ARG A 13 -20.38 -11.49 -2.89
CA ARG A 13 -21.17 -11.25 -4.11
C ARG A 13 -22.61 -11.77 -4.01
N ASP A 14 -23.08 -12.13 -2.83
CA ASP A 14 -24.42 -12.71 -2.63
C ASP A 14 -25.56 -11.74 -2.97
N GLY A 15 -25.36 -10.43 -2.83
CA GLY A 15 -26.33 -9.40 -3.22
C GLY A 15 -27.44 -9.12 -2.21
N ARG A 16 -27.42 -9.73 -1.02
CA ARG A 16 -28.41 -9.47 0.06
C ARG A 16 -28.29 -8.07 0.64
N VAL A 17 -27.11 -7.49 0.58
CA VAL A 17 -26.85 -6.09 0.93
C VAL A 17 -26.24 -5.41 -0.27
N ALA A 18 -26.41 -4.08 -0.37
CA ALA A 18 -25.78 -3.32 -1.44
C ALA A 18 -24.27 -3.50 -1.37
N GLN A 19 -23.69 -3.94 -2.47
CA GLN A 19 -22.23 -4.06 -2.59
C GLN A 19 -21.58 -2.69 -2.69
N ALA A 20 -20.39 -2.56 -2.15
CA ALA A 20 -19.55 -1.41 -2.42
C ALA A 20 -19.15 -1.44 -3.91
N ASP A 21 -19.35 -0.34 -4.61
CA ASP A 21 -19.01 -0.20 -6.03
C ASP A 21 -17.51 0.13 -6.17
N TYR A 22 -16.65 -0.84 -5.80
CA TYR A 22 -15.20 -0.71 -5.96
C TYR A 22 -14.83 -0.68 -7.44
N ARG A 23 -13.88 0.19 -7.80
CA ARG A 23 -13.43 0.36 -9.20
C ARG A 23 -11.92 0.24 -9.31
N ALA A 24 -11.46 -0.10 -10.51
CA ALA A 24 -10.06 0.10 -10.86
C ALA A 24 -9.75 1.60 -10.78
N THR A 25 -8.65 1.95 -10.13
CA THR A 25 -8.23 3.33 -9.91
C THR A 25 -6.71 3.45 -10.07
N GLU A 26 -6.22 4.67 -10.33
CA GLU A 26 -4.79 4.97 -10.29
C GLU A 26 -4.26 4.80 -8.86
N LEU A 27 -2.97 4.51 -8.71
CA LEU A 27 -2.28 4.38 -7.43
C LEU A 27 -1.16 5.41 -7.32
N ASP A 28 -1.03 6.04 -6.17
CA ASP A 28 0.08 6.91 -5.81
C ASP A 28 0.87 6.33 -4.64
N ASP A 29 2.16 6.16 -4.83
CA ASP A 29 3.03 5.63 -3.77
C ASP A 29 3.78 6.76 -3.08
N GLU A 30 3.51 6.96 -1.81
CA GLU A 30 4.13 8.00 -0.99
C GLU A 30 5.24 7.47 -0.07
N THR A 31 5.76 6.25 -0.30
CA THR A 31 6.81 5.64 0.50
C THR A 31 8.04 6.54 0.63
N LEU A 32 8.42 7.23 -0.46
CA LEU A 32 9.64 8.03 -0.52
C LEU A 32 9.50 9.46 0.05
N ARG A 33 8.29 9.86 0.44
CA ARG A 33 8.04 11.14 1.10
C ARG A 33 7.34 10.94 2.45
N ASP A 34 6.02 10.68 2.47
CA ASP A 34 5.23 10.53 3.70
C ASP A 34 5.71 9.31 4.50
N GLY A 35 5.97 8.21 3.81
CA GLY A 35 6.51 7.00 4.41
C GLY A 35 7.78 7.25 5.22
N LEU A 36 8.67 8.12 4.72
CA LEU A 36 9.93 8.44 5.40
C LEU A 36 9.80 9.45 6.56
N GLN A 37 8.60 9.99 6.81
CA GLN A 37 8.36 10.92 7.92
C GLN A 37 8.13 10.20 9.26
N GLY A 38 8.01 8.88 9.27
CA GLY A 38 7.89 8.11 10.51
C GLY A 38 9.11 8.28 11.42
N PRO A 39 8.95 8.56 12.73
CA PRO A 39 10.07 8.83 13.63
C PRO A 39 11.08 7.68 13.76
N SER A 40 10.65 6.45 13.53
CA SER A 40 11.49 5.26 13.59
C SER A 40 12.01 4.81 12.21
N VAL A 41 11.63 5.52 11.14
CA VAL A 41 11.96 5.17 9.76
C VAL A 41 13.31 5.80 9.37
N ARG A 42 14.19 5.00 8.78
CA ARG A 42 15.45 5.48 8.23
C ARG A 42 15.29 5.90 6.79
N ASN A 43 16.01 6.94 6.38
CA ASN A 43 16.01 7.37 4.97
C ASN A 43 16.96 6.46 4.15
N PRO A 44 16.46 5.70 3.18
CA PRO A 44 17.29 4.76 2.41
C PRO A 44 18.23 5.50 1.44
N PRO A 45 19.36 4.86 1.04
CA PRO A 45 20.27 5.40 0.02
C PRO A 45 19.55 5.67 -1.30
N LEU A 46 20.06 6.62 -2.09
CA LEU A 46 19.47 7.03 -3.38
C LEU A 46 19.26 5.85 -4.34
N GLU A 47 20.23 4.95 -4.45
CA GLU A 47 20.13 3.78 -5.34
C GLU A 47 19.03 2.82 -4.93
N VAL A 48 18.75 2.69 -3.63
CA VAL A 48 17.60 1.93 -3.14
C VAL A 48 16.29 2.62 -3.50
N LYS A 49 16.22 3.95 -3.37
CA LYS A 49 15.05 4.72 -3.79
C LYS A 49 14.75 4.56 -5.29
N LYS A 50 15.79 4.60 -6.13
CA LYS A 50 15.66 4.32 -7.57
C LYS A 50 15.14 2.91 -7.82
N ARG A 51 15.70 1.88 -7.14
CA ARG A 51 15.19 0.51 -7.26
C ARG A 51 13.72 0.41 -6.85
N LEU A 52 13.30 1.12 -5.81
CA LEU A 52 11.89 1.18 -5.39
C LEU A 52 11.01 1.79 -6.49
N LEU A 53 11.43 2.84 -7.20
CA LEU A 53 10.67 3.39 -8.34
C LEU A 53 10.47 2.34 -9.45
N HIS A 54 11.49 1.53 -9.76
CA HIS A 54 11.35 0.44 -10.73
C HIS A 54 10.34 -0.61 -10.27
N LEU A 55 10.39 -1.00 -8.97
CA LEU A 55 9.42 -1.94 -8.42
C LEU A 55 7.99 -1.39 -8.40
N MET A 56 7.82 -0.10 -8.11
CA MET A 56 6.53 0.58 -8.21
C MET A 56 5.98 0.54 -9.64
N ASP A 57 6.84 0.78 -10.64
CA ASP A 57 6.46 0.70 -12.06
C ASP A 57 6.11 -0.74 -12.47
N ASP A 58 6.88 -1.74 -12.03
CA ASP A 58 6.62 -3.16 -12.26
C ASP A 58 5.30 -3.61 -11.62
N LEU A 59 4.99 -3.12 -10.42
CA LEU A 59 3.71 -3.32 -9.72
C LEU A 59 2.56 -2.55 -10.38
N GLY A 60 2.85 -1.72 -11.38
CA GLY A 60 1.86 -0.93 -12.11
C GLY A 60 1.29 0.25 -11.31
N ILE A 61 2.02 0.78 -10.35
CA ILE A 61 1.71 2.03 -9.66
C ILE A 61 1.86 3.18 -10.66
N ASP A 62 0.98 4.17 -10.60
CA ASP A 62 0.86 5.19 -11.63
C ASP A 62 1.69 6.44 -11.33
N SER A 63 1.89 6.75 -10.05
CA SER A 63 2.68 7.89 -9.60
C SER A 63 3.39 7.62 -8.28
N ALA A 64 4.43 8.40 -8.02
CA ALA A 64 5.15 8.34 -6.74
C ALA A 64 5.48 9.75 -6.23
N ASP A 65 5.20 9.99 -4.95
CA ASP A 65 5.67 11.18 -4.24
C ASP A 65 7.13 10.98 -3.85
N ILE A 66 8.01 11.69 -4.55
CA ILE A 66 9.47 11.52 -4.45
C ILE A 66 10.14 12.48 -3.46
N GLY A 67 9.37 13.30 -2.75
CA GLY A 67 9.88 14.12 -1.67
C GLY A 67 9.29 15.52 -1.54
N LEU A 68 9.93 16.32 -0.69
CA LEU A 68 9.58 17.71 -0.39
C LEU A 68 10.77 18.62 -0.80
N PRO A 69 10.75 19.23 -2.00
CA PRO A 69 11.91 19.96 -2.53
C PRO A 69 12.29 21.20 -1.70
N GLY A 70 11.32 21.82 -1.02
CA GLY A 70 11.54 22.95 -0.14
C GLY A 70 12.18 22.61 1.21
N ALA A 71 12.42 21.33 1.53
CA ALA A 71 12.98 20.94 2.83
C ALA A 71 14.49 21.26 2.95
N SER A 72 15.26 21.06 1.89
CA SER A 72 16.69 21.36 1.83
C SER A 72 17.25 21.22 0.40
N ASP A 73 18.44 21.77 0.15
CA ASP A 73 19.15 21.57 -1.13
C ASP A 73 19.45 20.08 -1.40
N GLN A 74 19.79 19.32 -0.36
CA GLN A 74 20.01 17.88 -0.47
C GLN A 74 18.72 17.14 -0.87
N ALA A 75 17.58 17.51 -0.28
CA ALA A 75 16.29 16.93 -0.65
C ALA A 75 15.96 17.24 -2.12
N ARG A 76 16.15 18.48 -2.55
CA ARG A 76 15.93 18.91 -3.93
C ARG A 76 16.83 18.12 -4.91
N ALA A 77 18.12 17.98 -4.63
CA ALA A 77 19.03 17.20 -5.46
C ALA A 77 18.61 15.72 -5.57
N GLY A 78 18.14 15.13 -4.47
CA GLY A 78 17.60 13.78 -4.46
C GLY A 78 16.34 13.64 -5.35
N ILE A 79 15.43 14.61 -5.25
CA ILE A 79 14.20 14.67 -6.07
C ILE A 79 14.54 14.78 -7.56
N VAL A 80 15.49 15.64 -7.93
CA VAL A 80 15.98 15.78 -9.31
C VAL A 80 16.50 14.43 -9.84
N ALA A 81 17.31 13.72 -9.05
CA ALA A 81 17.83 12.41 -9.44
C ALA A 81 16.73 11.36 -9.61
N LEU A 82 15.74 11.33 -8.69
CA LEU A 82 14.60 10.42 -8.75
C LEU A 82 13.66 10.75 -9.93
N ALA A 83 13.39 12.04 -10.19
CA ALA A 83 12.57 12.46 -11.31
C ALA A 83 13.22 12.04 -12.66
N ARG A 84 14.53 12.19 -12.81
CA ARG A 84 15.26 11.71 -13.99
C ARG A 84 15.14 10.20 -14.17
N GLU A 85 15.15 9.43 -13.08
CA GLU A 85 15.00 7.98 -13.11
C GLU A 85 13.66 7.57 -13.72
N THR A 86 12.58 8.35 -13.48
CA THR A 86 11.24 8.02 -14.00
C THR A 86 11.12 8.14 -15.52
N VAL A 87 12.06 8.80 -16.22
CA VAL A 87 12.04 8.92 -17.69
C VAL A 87 12.10 7.55 -18.38
N GLY A 88 12.82 6.59 -17.79
CA GLY A 88 12.96 5.23 -18.32
C GLY A 88 11.82 4.28 -17.96
N LEU A 89 10.87 4.71 -17.10
CA LEU A 89 9.79 3.86 -16.61
C LEU A 89 8.57 3.88 -17.55
N ARG A 90 7.79 2.80 -17.52
CA ARG A 90 6.67 2.61 -18.46
C ARG A 90 5.48 3.51 -18.16
N ARG A 91 5.16 3.70 -16.87
CA ARG A 91 3.96 4.43 -16.45
C ARG A 91 4.16 5.37 -15.27
N LEU A 92 5.07 5.06 -14.35
CA LEU A 92 5.25 5.80 -13.12
C LEU A 92 5.61 7.26 -13.38
N LYS A 93 4.82 8.20 -12.84
CA LYS A 93 5.06 9.64 -12.94
C LYS A 93 5.47 10.22 -11.59
N PRO A 94 6.44 11.13 -11.57
CA PRO A 94 6.87 11.75 -10.32
C PRO A 94 5.89 12.84 -9.88
N ASN A 95 5.64 12.89 -8.57
CA ASN A 95 5.04 14.05 -7.92
C ASN A 95 5.89 14.45 -6.69
N CYS A 96 5.65 15.65 -6.15
CA CYS A 96 6.32 16.11 -4.95
C CYS A 96 5.40 16.99 -4.12
N ALA A 97 5.49 16.86 -2.79
CA ALA A 97 4.74 17.69 -1.85
C ALA A 97 5.34 19.09 -1.75
N VAL A 98 4.50 20.11 -1.71
CA VAL A 98 4.90 21.49 -1.45
C VAL A 98 3.91 22.17 -0.50
N ARG A 99 4.40 22.93 0.48
CA ARG A 99 3.52 23.82 1.25
C ARG A 99 3.00 24.95 0.33
N THR A 100 1.85 25.50 0.65
CA THR A 100 1.31 26.65 -0.10
C THR A 100 2.08 27.95 0.18
N HIS A 101 3.40 27.89 0.00
CA HIS A 101 4.34 29.01 0.11
C HIS A 101 5.13 29.17 -1.19
N ALA A 102 5.29 30.42 -1.66
CA ALA A 102 5.96 30.70 -2.93
C ALA A 102 7.38 30.10 -3.02
N THR A 103 8.13 30.08 -1.91
CA THR A 103 9.49 29.50 -1.85
C THR A 103 9.48 28.00 -2.09
N ASP A 104 8.50 27.25 -1.54
CA ASP A 104 8.39 25.81 -1.71
C ASP A 104 7.97 25.46 -3.15
N VAL A 105 7.02 26.23 -3.70
CA VAL A 105 6.60 26.08 -5.10
C VAL A 105 7.76 26.38 -6.05
N GLN A 106 8.57 27.42 -5.77
CA GLN A 106 9.75 27.71 -6.58
C GLN A 106 10.74 26.56 -6.55
N ALA A 107 10.96 25.94 -5.39
CA ALA A 107 11.87 24.79 -5.28
C ALA A 107 11.38 23.59 -6.13
N ALA A 108 10.06 23.36 -6.25
CA ALA A 108 9.51 22.34 -7.13
C ALA A 108 9.67 22.69 -8.62
N ILE A 109 9.47 23.96 -8.98
CA ILE A 109 9.70 24.45 -10.34
C ILE A 109 11.18 24.26 -10.72
N ASP A 110 12.10 24.69 -9.86
CA ASP A 110 13.53 24.53 -10.07
C ASP A 110 13.94 23.07 -10.22
N ALA A 111 13.41 22.17 -9.36
CA ALA A 111 13.66 20.74 -9.45
C ALA A 111 13.13 20.14 -10.77
N SER A 112 11.95 20.55 -11.22
CA SER A 112 11.36 20.10 -12.48
C SER A 112 12.19 20.57 -13.69
N VAL A 113 12.62 21.83 -13.70
CA VAL A 113 13.49 22.40 -14.75
C VAL A 113 14.84 21.68 -14.76
N GLU A 114 15.47 21.51 -13.61
CA GLU A 114 16.77 20.83 -13.49
C GLU A 114 16.69 19.35 -13.89
N ALA A 115 15.60 18.67 -13.54
CA ALA A 115 15.36 17.28 -13.95
C ALA A 115 15.08 17.14 -15.44
N GLY A 116 14.50 18.15 -16.08
CA GLY A 116 13.97 18.10 -17.44
C GLY A 116 12.67 17.26 -17.52
N VAL A 117 11.97 17.09 -16.39
CA VAL A 117 10.75 16.26 -16.26
C VAL A 117 9.69 17.09 -15.54
N PRO A 118 8.44 17.15 -16.05
CA PRO A 118 7.37 17.80 -15.32
C PRO A 118 7.03 16.95 -14.08
N ILE A 119 7.22 17.54 -12.88
CA ILE A 119 6.89 16.92 -11.60
C ILE A 119 5.51 17.46 -11.17
N GLU A 120 4.54 16.59 -10.92
CA GLU A 120 3.23 17.03 -10.39
C GLU A 120 3.42 17.67 -9.02
N THR A 121 2.97 18.91 -8.89
CA THR A 121 3.12 19.70 -7.67
C THR A 121 1.94 19.47 -6.76
N CYS A 122 2.14 18.77 -5.63
CA CYS A 122 1.12 18.47 -4.63
C CYS A 122 1.10 19.58 -3.58
N ALA A 123 0.38 20.67 -3.88
CA ALA A 123 0.32 21.86 -3.02
C ALA A 123 -0.67 21.64 -1.87
N PHE A 124 -0.19 21.66 -0.61
CA PHE A 124 -1.00 21.31 0.54
C PHE A 124 -1.15 22.43 1.58
N ILE A 125 -2.31 22.43 2.27
CA ILE A 125 -2.62 23.28 3.42
C ILE A 125 -3.61 22.58 4.35
N GLY A 126 -3.50 22.83 5.67
CA GLY A 126 -4.45 22.32 6.67
C GLY A 126 -5.83 22.97 6.52
N SER A 127 -6.93 22.19 6.63
CA SER A 127 -8.28 22.70 6.39
C SER A 127 -9.22 22.63 7.60
N SER A 128 -8.96 21.74 8.56
CA SER A 128 -9.87 21.53 9.68
C SER A 128 -9.95 22.72 10.64
N PRO A 129 -11.10 22.95 11.29
CA PRO A 129 -11.24 23.99 12.30
C PRO A 129 -10.24 23.87 13.45
N ILE A 130 -9.93 22.63 13.89
CA ILE A 130 -8.96 22.40 14.97
C ILE A 130 -7.54 22.80 14.54
N ARG A 131 -7.15 22.51 13.27
CA ARG A 131 -5.86 22.92 12.73
C ARG A 131 -5.76 24.43 12.63
N ARG A 132 -6.80 25.07 12.10
CA ARG A 132 -6.89 26.53 11.98
C ARG A 132 -6.83 27.23 13.33
N PHE A 133 -7.50 26.67 14.34
CA PHE A 133 -7.47 27.18 15.71
C PHE A 133 -6.07 27.08 16.33
N ALA A 134 -5.38 25.95 16.13
CA ALA A 134 -4.04 25.72 16.68
C ALA A 134 -2.97 26.66 16.06
N GLU A 135 -3.17 27.10 14.82
CA GLU A 135 -2.22 27.91 14.05
C GLU A 135 -2.65 29.40 13.97
N ASP A 136 -3.77 29.77 14.56
CA ASP A 136 -4.39 31.10 14.43
C ASP A 136 -4.63 31.52 12.98
N TRP A 137 -4.90 30.56 12.09
CA TRP A 137 -5.10 30.80 10.67
C TRP A 137 -6.49 31.36 10.34
N ARG A 138 -6.50 32.45 9.59
CA ARG A 138 -7.72 33.02 9.01
C ARG A 138 -7.95 32.45 7.61
N LEU A 139 -9.18 32.10 7.28
CA LEU A 139 -9.51 31.50 5.99
C LEU A 139 -9.10 32.40 4.80
N ASP A 140 -9.22 33.72 4.92
CA ASP A 140 -8.82 34.62 3.83
C ASP A 140 -7.31 34.57 3.54
N GLY A 141 -6.46 34.44 4.57
CA GLY A 141 -5.03 34.22 4.41
C GLY A 141 -4.71 32.87 3.76
N MET A 142 -5.44 31.83 4.14
CA MET A 142 -5.31 30.51 3.52
C MET A 142 -5.66 30.55 2.02
N LEU A 143 -6.76 31.20 1.67
CA LEU A 143 -7.17 31.37 0.26
C LEU A 143 -6.11 32.13 -0.54
N ALA A 144 -5.54 33.21 -0.01
CA ALA A 144 -4.47 33.96 -0.68
C ALA A 144 -3.22 33.07 -0.91
N ASN A 145 -2.86 32.22 0.06
CA ASN A 145 -1.75 31.25 -0.09
C ASN A 145 -2.04 30.23 -1.18
N VAL A 146 -3.26 29.68 -1.23
CA VAL A 146 -3.70 28.73 -2.27
C VAL A 146 -3.64 29.36 -3.65
N GLU A 147 -4.21 30.57 -3.82
CA GLU A 147 -4.18 31.30 -5.07
C GLU A 147 -2.76 31.53 -5.58
N THR A 148 -1.87 31.99 -4.69
CA THR A 148 -0.49 32.23 -5.01
C THR A 148 0.24 30.95 -5.44
N ALA A 149 0.15 29.91 -4.64
CA ALA A 149 0.90 28.67 -4.84
C ALA A 149 0.43 27.93 -6.11
N VAL A 150 -0.88 27.74 -6.27
CA VAL A 150 -1.44 27.03 -7.43
C VAL A 150 -1.19 27.80 -8.71
N SER A 151 -1.48 29.13 -8.73
CA SER A 151 -1.25 29.95 -9.93
C SER A 151 0.22 29.99 -10.33
N MET A 152 1.15 30.01 -9.38
CA MET A 152 2.59 30.00 -9.65
C MET A 152 3.03 28.70 -10.33
N ALA A 153 2.63 27.53 -9.79
CA ALA A 153 2.98 26.23 -10.38
C ALA A 153 2.34 26.06 -11.77
N VAL A 154 1.06 26.43 -11.93
CA VAL A 154 0.36 26.37 -13.23
C VAL A 154 1.01 27.28 -14.26
N LYS A 155 1.40 28.52 -13.90
CA LYS A 155 2.11 29.43 -14.81
C LYS A 155 3.46 28.91 -15.24
N ALA A 156 4.12 28.11 -14.41
CA ALA A 156 5.38 27.43 -14.73
C ALA A 156 5.16 26.18 -15.62
N GLY A 157 3.92 25.83 -15.95
CA GLY A 157 3.58 24.68 -16.81
C GLY A 157 3.58 23.34 -16.07
N LEU A 158 3.60 23.33 -14.73
CA LEU A 158 3.56 22.09 -13.95
C LEU A 158 2.12 21.60 -13.76
N PRO A 159 1.87 20.27 -13.78
CA PRO A 159 0.64 19.70 -13.28
C PRO A 159 0.48 20.02 -11.79
N VAL A 160 -0.74 20.32 -11.35
CA VAL A 160 -1.00 20.65 -9.95
C VAL A 160 -2.10 19.77 -9.39
N MET A 161 -1.78 19.09 -8.28
CA MET A 161 -2.72 18.51 -7.34
C MET A 161 -2.82 19.45 -6.12
N PHE A 162 -4.03 19.88 -5.80
CA PHE A 162 -4.24 20.63 -4.57
C PHE A 162 -4.75 19.71 -3.46
N VAL A 163 -4.11 19.73 -2.31
CA VAL A 163 -4.33 18.83 -1.18
C VAL A 163 -4.78 19.63 0.04
N THR A 164 -5.83 19.16 0.73
CA THR A 164 -6.10 19.67 2.08
C THR A 164 -5.73 18.61 3.12
N GLU A 165 -4.89 19.00 4.08
CA GLU A 165 -4.66 18.19 5.29
C GLU A 165 -5.92 18.23 6.16
N ASP A 166 -6.19 17.08 6.81
CA ASP A 166 -7.28 16.92 7.78
C ASP A 166 -8.66 17.22 7.18
N THR A 167 -8.84 16.83 5.94
CA THR A 167 -10.08 17.05 5.17
C THR A 167 -11.27 16.38 5.84
N THR A 168 -11.06 15.19 6.42
CA THR A 168 -12.13 14.40 7.06
C THR A 168 -12.71 15.01 8.32
N ARG A 169 -12.07 16.06 8.87
CA ARG A 169 -12.57 16.84 10.01
C ARG A 169 -12.85 18.30 9.68
N ALA A 170 -12.78 18.67 8.41
CA ALA A 170 -13.07 20.03 7.95
C ALA A 170 -14.55 20.22 7.62
N ASP A 171 -15.04 21.46 7.77
CA ASP A 171 -16.42 21.79 7.45
C ASP A 171 -16.63 21.96 5.92
N PRO A 172 -17.83 21.64 5.40
CA PRO A 172 -18.10 21.67 3.96
C PRO A 172 -17.89 23.06 3.34
N GLN A 173 -18.15 24.14 4.08
CA GLN A 173 -18.01 25.51 3.54
C GLN A 173 -16.53 25.86 3.32
N THR A 174 -15.67 25.53 4.27
CA THR A 174 -14.22 25.74 4.13
C THR A 174 -13.67 24.91 2.97
N LEU A 175 -14.03 23.61 2.87
CA LEU A 175 -13.59 22.75 1.77
C LEU A 175 -14.04 23.28 0.41
N ARG A 176 -15.31 23.67 0.28
CA ARG A 176 -15.83 24.23 -0.97
C ARG A 176 -15.01 25.44 -1.41
N ARG A 177 -14.73 26.39 -0.50
CA ARG A 177 -13.98 27.59 -0.84
C ARG A 177 -12.54 27.28 -1.28
N LEU A 178 -11.82 26.43 -0.53
CA LEU A 178 -10.43 26.10 -0.82
C LEU A 178 -10.27 25.33 -2.14
N TYR A 179 -11.06 24.27 -2.33
CA TYR A 179 -10.95 23.45 -3.54
C TYR A 179 -11.46 24.18 -4.79
N THR A 180 -12.57 24.90 -4.71
CA THR A 180 -13.08 25.68 -5.86
C THR A 180 -12.05 26.70 -6.31
N LEU A 181 -11.45 27.46 -5.39
CA LEU A 181 -10.40 28.42 -5.72
C LEU A 181 -9.19 27.73 -6.38
N ALA A 182 -8.73 26.60 -5.84
CA ALA A 182 -7.61 25.88 -6.43
C ALA A 182 -7.91 25.41 -7.86
N ILE A 183 -9.14 24.93 -8.12
CA ILE A 183 -9.60 24.53 -9.46
C ILE A 183 -9.65 25.73 -10.41
N GLU A 184 -10.16 26.86 -9.95
CA GLU A 184 -10.21 28.12 -10.71
C GLU A 184 -8.81 28.63 -11.03
N CYS A 185 -7.85 28.49 -10.12
CA CYS A 185 -6.44 28.79 -10.34
C CYS A 185 -5.73 27.82 -11.29
N GLY A 186 -6.36 26.71 -11.66
CA GLY A 186 -5.86 25.78 -12.67
C GLY A 186 -5.43 24.42 -12.16
N ALA A 187 -5.65 24.07 -10.89
CA ALA A 187 -5.48 22.69 -10.42
C ALA A 187 -6.39 21.73 -11.20
N ARG A 188 -5.87 20.59 -11.61
CA ARG A 188 -6.61 19.56 -12.36
C ARG A 188 -6.73 18.25 -11.60
N ARG A 189 -6.24 18.25 -10.38
CA ARG A 189 -6.41 17.18 -9.41
C ARG A 189 -6.58 17.79 -8.02
N ILE A 190 -7.45 17.21 -7.22
CA ILE A 190 -7.62 17.54 -5.80
C ILE A 190 -7.54 16.29 -4.96
N CYS A 191 -6.99 16.39 -3.75
CA CYS A 191 -6.83 15.25 -2.86
C CYS A 191 -7.51 15.52 -1.50
N ALA A 192 -8.35 14.59 -1.08
CA ALA A 192 -8.93 14.54 0.25
C ALA A 192 -8.06 13.70 1.18
N SER A 193 -7.56 14.29 2.27
CA SER A 193 -6.68 13.58 3.20
C SER A 193 -7.37 13.25 4.53
N ASP A 194 -7.36 11.98 4.89
CA ASP A 194 -7.67 11.48 6.23
C ASP A 194 -6.38 11.46 7.07
N THR A 195 -5.85 12.65 7.32
CA THR A 195 -4.53 12.89 7.91
C THR A 195 -4.32 12.21 9.28
N VAL A 196 -5.40 11.98 10.02
CA VAL A 196 -5.33 11.38 11.37
C VAL A 196 -6.10 10.07 11.47
N GLY A 197 -6.44 9.44 10.35
CA GLY A 197 -7.17 8.17 10.33
C GLY A 197 -8.53 8.26 11.05
N HIS A 198 -9.23 9.38 10.91
CA HIS A 198 -10.50 9.66 11.61
C HIS A 198 -11.70 8.99 10.96
N ALA A 199 -11.71 8.89 9.65
CA ALA A 199 -12.86 8.47 8.87
C ALA A 199 -13.21 6.98 9.06
N THR A 200 -14.48 6.65 8.84
CA THR A 200 -14.96 5.31 8.54
C THR A 200 -15.13 5.16 7.02
N PRO A 201 -15.31 3.95 6.49
CA PRO A 201 -15.58 3.76 5.07
C PRO A 201 -16.78 4.59 4.55
N GLU A 202 -17.84 4.71 5.36
CA GLU A 202 -18.99 5.55 5.05
C GLU A 202 -18.65 7.04 5.05
N GLY A 203 -17.82 7.48 6.01
CA GLY A 203 -17.32 8.86 6.08
C GLY A 203 -16.49 9.22 4.86
N VAL A 204 -15.65 8.31 4.38
CA VAL A 204 -14.89 8.48 3.13
C VAL A 204 -15.82 8.65 1.93
N ARG A 205 -16.82 7.76 1.76
CA ARG A 205 -17.78 7.87 0.66
C ARG A 205 -18.57 9.18 0.71
N ASN A 206 -19.03 9.59 1.89
CA ASN A 206 -19.76 10.86 2.06
C ASN A 206 -18.91 12.06 1.68
N LEU A 207 -17.64 12.09 2.11
CA LEU A 207 -16.70 13.16 1.78
C LEU A 207 -16.43 13.22 0.26
N LEU A 208 -16.14 12.08 -0.36
CA LEU A 208 -15.84 12.04 -1.79
C LEU A 208 -17.07 12.36 -2.64
N ALA A 209 -18.26 11.93 -2.24
CA ALA A 209 -19.52 12.33 -2.89
C ALA A 209 -19.72 13.85 -2.82
N PHE A 210 -19.56 14.44 -1.62
CA PHE A 210 -19.61 15.90 -1.47
C PHE A 210 -18.62 16.61 -2.39
N LEU A 211 -17.37 16.14 -2.46
CA LEU A 211 -16.36 16.77 -3.33
C LEU A 211 -16.71 16.64 -4.82
N ARG A 212 -17.24 15.48 -5.24
CA ARG A 212 -17.70 15.28 -6.63
C ARG A 212 -18.87 16.19 -6.99
N ASP A 213 -19.91 16.17 -6.15
CA ASP A 213 -21.21 16.74 -6.50
C ASP A 213 -21.27 18.26 -6.21
N GLU A 214 -20.65 18.70 -5.11
CA GLU A 214 -20.80 20.07 -4.63
C GLU A 214 -19.55 20.95 -4.83
N VAL A 215 -18.40 20.34 -5.19
CA VAL A 215 -17.17 21.09 -5.46
C VAL A 215 -16.77 20.98 -6.93
N ILE A 216 -16.53 19.77 -7.44
CA ILE A 216 -16.01 19.56 -8.80
C ILE A 216 -17.09 19.88 -9.85
N ALA A 217 -18.27 19.26 -9.74
CA ALA A 217 -19.32 19.38 -10.75
C ALA A 217 -19.75 20.84 -11.04
N PRO A 218 -19.91 21.74 -10.04
CA PRO A 218 -20.26 23.12 -10.29
C PRO A 218 -19.21 23.90 -11.09
N THR A 219 -17.93 23.54 -11.02
CA THR A 219 -16.85 24.22 -11.75
C THR A 219 -16.88 23.94 -13.26
N LYS A 220 -17.55 22.86 -13.68
CA LYS A 220 -17.56 22.36 -15.07
C LYS A 220 -16.16 22.03 -15.61
N ALA A 221 -15.15 22.03 -14.77
CA ALA A 221 -13.77 21.67 -15.12
C ALA A 221 -13.57 20.15 -15.06
N THR A 222 -12.70 19.61 -15.91
CA THR A 222 -12.25 18.23 -15.79
C THR A 222 -11.21 18.17 -14.69
N VAL A 223 -11.58 17.61 -13.52
CA VAL A 223 -10.75 17.52 -12.32
C VAL A 223 -10.80 16.09 -11.81
N LYS A 224 -9.63 15.54 -11.54
CA LYS A 224 -9.48 14.23 -10.88
C LYS A 224 -9.55 14.40 -9.35
N LEU A 225 -10.04 13.36 -8.67
CA LEU A 225 -10.20 13.31 -7.22
C LEU A 225 -9.37 12.18 -6.64
N ASP A 226 -8.51 12.51 -5.70
CA ASP A 226 -7.64 11.55 -4.99
C ASP A 226 -8.09 11.38 -3.53
N TYR A 227 -7.69 10.27 -2.95
CA TYR A 227 -7.83 9.98 -1.53
C TYR A 227 -6.50 9.51 -0.93
N HIS A 228 -6.09 10.17 0.15
CA HIS A 228 -4.95 9.81 0.99
C HIS A 228 -5.43 9.50 2.40
N GLY A 229 -4.93 8.44 3.03
CA GLY A 229 -5.41 8.05 4.35
C GLY A 229 -4.37 7.41 5.25
N HIS A 230 -4.37 7.85 6.53
CA HIS A 230 -3.58 7.26 7.61
C HIS A 230 -4.31 6.12 8.32
N ASN A 231 -3.57 5.34 9.10
CA ASN A 231 -4.02 4.08 9.68
C ASN A 231 -4.21 4.12 11.20
N ASP A 232 -4.41 5.28 11.80
CA ASP A 232 -4.46 5.47 13.26
C ASP A 232 -5.49 4.56 13.97
N ARG A 233 -6.58 4.21 13.27
CA ARG A 233 -7.62 3.30 13.78
C ARG A 233 -7.58 1.91 13.17
N GLY A 234 -6.54 1.58 12.40
CA GLY A 234 -6.45 0.31 11.67
C GLY A 234 -7.41 0.21 10.48
N LEU A 235 -7.92 1.34 9.96
CA LEU A 235 -8.90 1.38 8.88
C LEU A 235 -8.29 1.83 7.53
N GLY A 236 -6.98 2.06 7.45
CA GLY A 236 -6.34 2.64 6.28
C GLY A 236 -6.67 1.89 4.98
N VAL A 237 -6.44 0.58 4.93
CA VAL A 237 -6.68 -0.23 3.72
C VAL A 237 -8.17 -0.26 3.36
N ILE A 238 -9.06 -0.47 4.32
CA ILE A 238 -10.50 -0.53 4.02
C ILE A 238 -11.06 0.82 3.61
N ASN A 239 -10.55 1.93 4.16
CA ASN A 239 -10.90 3.27 3.74
C ASN A 239 -10.41 3.59 2.32
N ALA A 240 -9.18 3.20 1.97
CA ALA A 240 -8.66 3.33 0.60
C ALA A 240 -9.48 2.51 -0.40
N LEU A 241 -9.87 1.27 -0.05
CA LEU A 241 -10.80 0.48 -0.86
C LEU A 241 -12.16 1.17 -1.01
N ALA A 242 -12.72 1.71 0.07
CA ALA A 242 -13.98 2.46 0.01
C ALA A 242 -13.88 3.70 -0.90
N ALA A 243 -12.72 4.36 -0.90
CA ALA A 243 -12.45 5.51 -1.75
C ALA A 243 -12.45 5.16 -3.24
N THR A 244 -12.04 3.93 -3.64
CA THR A 244 -12.01 3.53 -5.06
C THR A 244 -13.36 3.64 -5.75
N ALA A 245 -14.46 3.63 -5.01
CA ALA A 245 -15.80 3.83 -5.58
C ALA A 245 -15.95 5.20 -6.29
N MET A 246 -15.21 6.21 -5.86
CA MET A 246 -15.37 7.59 -6.33
C MET A 246 -14.04 8.29 -6.63
N ALA A 247 -12.92 7.87 -6.04
CA ALA A 247 -11.61 8.46 -6.30
C ALA A 247 -11.04 7.98 -7.65
N ASP A 248 -10.32 8.87 -8.32
CA ASP A 248 -9.57 8.54 -9.54
C ASP A 248 -8.19 7.96 -9.20
N ARG A 249 -7.65 8.27 -8.01
CA ARG A 249 -6.39 7.76 -7.49
C ARG A 249 -6.47 7.60 -5.97
N VAL A 250 -5.87 6.52 -5.44
CA VAL A 250 -5.73 6.29 -4.01
C VAL A 250 -4.26 6.14 -3.64
N HIS A 251 -3.90 6.63 -2.45
CA HIS A 251 -2.53 6.73 -2.00
C HIS A 251 -2.19 5.67 -0.96
N GLY A 252 -0.91 5.31 -0.88
CA GLY A 252 -0.41 4.40 0.13
C GLY A 252 1.11 4.37 0.19
N CYS A 253 1.64 3.64 1.18
CA CYS A 253 3.07 3.42 1.37
C CYS A 253 3.36 1.94 1.56
N ALA A 254 4.55 1.49 1.16
CA ALA A 254 5.04 0.15 1.51
C ALA A 254 4.92 -0.10 3.01
N LEU A 255 4.43 -1.27 3.41
CA LEU A 255 4.23 -1.63 4.82
C LEU A 255 3.36 -0.64 5.60
N GLY A 256 2.72 0.31 4.93
CA GLY A 256 1.99 1.39 5.57
C GLY A 256 2.86 2.30 6.43
N ILE A 257 4.17 2.44 6.14
CA ILE A 257 5.05 3.33 6.90
C ILE A 257 4.60 4.80 6.81
N GLY A 258 5.02 5.62 7.76
CA GLY A 258 4.68 7.04 7.82
C GLY A 258 4.59 7.58 9.24
N GLU A 259 4.15 8.82 9.36
CA GLU A 259 3.97 9.45 10.67
C GLU A 259 3.00 8.69 11.58
N ARG A 260 3.22 8.75 12.89
CA ARG A 260 2.47 8.08 13.97
C ARG A 260 2.45 6.56 13.74
N VAL A 261 1.31 6.02 13.26
CA VAL A 261 1.12 4.59 12.95
C VAL A 261 1.22 4.30 11.45
N GLY A 262 1.44 5.34 10.64
CA GLY A 262 1.65 5.25 9.21
C GLY A 262 0.39 5.42 8.35
N ASN A 263 0.52 5.05 7.09
CA ASN A 263 -0.42 5.25 6.00
C ASN A 263 -1.21 3.98 5.66
N THR A 264 -2.07 4.07 4.65
CA THR A 264 -2.59 2.89 3.95
C THR A 264 -1.42 2.02 3.47
N ALA A 265 -1.42 0.74 3.83
CA ALA A 265 -0.40 -0.20 3.36
C ALA A 265 -0.62 -0.52 1.88
N MET A 266 0.25 -0.02 0.98
CA MET A 266 0.17 -0.19 -0.47
C MET A 266 0.21 -1.67 -0.88
N ASP A 267 1.05 -2.45 -0.23
CA ASP A 267 1.18 -3.88 -0.46
C ASP A 267 -0.12 -4.64 -0.16
N GLN A 268 -0.80 -4.33 0.94
CA GLN A 268 -2.10 -4.91 1.28
C GLN A 268 -3.21 -4.40 0.35
N LEU A 269 -3.16 -3.13 -0.03
CA LEU A 269 -4.11 -2.54 -0.97
C LEU A 269 -4.03 -3.23 -2.33
N LEU A 270 -2.83 -3.42 -2.88
CA LEU A 270 -2.61 -4.12 -4.16
C LEU A 270 -3.13 -5.56 -4.14
N VAL A 271 -2.85 -6.31 -3.07
CA VAL A 271 -3.36 -7.69 -2.90
C VAL A 271 -4.90 -7.69 -2.91
N ASN A 272 -5.55 -6.77 -2.20
CA ASN A 272 -7.01 -6.69 -2.18
C ASN A 272 -7.60 -6.29 -3.54
N LEU A 273 -7.02 -5.30 -4.22
CA LEU A 273 -7.45 -4.90 -5.57
C LEU A 273 -7.34 -6.05 -6.57
N TYR A 274 -6.27 -6.84 -6.48
CA TYR A 274 -6.08 -8.05 -7.30
C TYR A 274 -7.16 -9.11 -7.00
N LEU A 275 -7.41 -9.40 -5.73
CA LEU A 275 -8.41 -10.41 -5.32
C LEU A 275 -9.84 -10.00 -5.68
N PHE A 276 -10.14 -8.70 -5.69
CA PHE A 276 -11.43 -8.18 -6.19
C PHE A 276 -11.52 -8.20 -7.73
N GLY A 277 -10.44 -8.50 -8.44
CA GLY A 277 -10.38 -8.47 -9.91
C GLY A 277 -10.40 -7.05 -10.49
N LEU A 278 -10.00 -6.06 -9.71
CA LEU A 278 -9.94 -4.65 -10.11
C LEU A 278 -8.63 -4.30 -10.81
N VAL A 279 -7.59 -5.09 -10.59
CA VAL A 279 -6.31 -5.00 -11.28
C VAL A 279 -5.89 -6.41 -11.73
N ASP A 280 -5.26 -6.46 -12.91
CA ASP A 280 -4.64 -7.68 -13.45
C ASP A 280 -3.14 -7.37 -13.61
N ARG A 281 -2.36 -7.65 -12.58
CA ARG A 281 -0.94 -7.29 -12.48
C ARG A 281 -0.17 -8.45 -11.87
N ASP A 282 1.10 -8.57 -12.27
CA ASP A 282 2.05 -9.43 -11.56
C ASP A 282 2.39 -8.80 -10.19
N LEU A 283 2.07 -9.50 -9.11
CA LEU A 283 2.36 -9.05 -7.74
C LEU A 283 3.63 -9.70 -7.17
N THR A 284 4.37 -10.50 -7.93
CA THR A 284 5.61 -11.10 -7.46
C THR A 284 6.68 -10.08 -7.02
N PRO A 285 6.76 -8.86 -7.64
CA PRO A 285 7.69 -7.83 -7.16
C PRO A 285 7.37 -7.27 -5.76
N LEU A 286 6.17 -7.51 -5.20
CA LEU A 286 5.83 -7.06 -3.84
C LEU A 286 6.77 -7.60 -2.78
N VAL A 287 7.30 -8.80 -2.96
CA VAL A 287 8.23 -9.41 -1.99
C VAL A 287 9.50 -8.56 -1.89
N GLU A 288 10.15 -8.26 -3.04
CA GLU A 288 11.35 -7.42 -3.05
C GLU A 288 11.06 -5.99 -2.59
N TYR A 289 9.93 -5.41 -3.03
CA TYR A 289 9.50 -4.06 -2.65
C TYR A 289 9.41 -3.91 -1.13
N VAL A 290 8.75 -4.84 -0.46
CA VAL A 290 8.59 -4.83 0.99
C VAL A 290 9.91 -5.14 1.71
N GLU A 291 10.71 -6.09 1.20
CA GLU A 291 12.01 -6.43 1.78
C GLU A 291 13.00 -5.26 1.74
N LEU A 292 13.05 -4.52 0.63
CA LEU A 292 13.90 -3.34 0.52
C LEU A 292 13.49 -2.25 1.52
N VAL A 293 12.19 -1.97 1.63
CA VAL A 293 11.69 -0.98 2.60
C VAL A 293 11.96 -1.47 4.02
N SER A 294 11.63 -2.71 4.35
CA SER A 294 11.91 -3.28 5.67
C SER A 294 13.38 -3.15 6.05
N ARG A 295 14.27 -3.58 5.17
CA ARG A 295 15.71 -3.62 5.40
C ARG A 295 16.33 -2.22 5.52
N TYR A 296 16.03 -1.34 4.58
CA TYR A 296 16.72 -0.05 4.48
C TYR A 296 16.05 1.04 5.30
N CYS A 297 14.74 0.95 5.50
CA CYS A 297 14.03 1.86 6.40
C CYS A 297 14.05 1.38 7.86
N GLY A 298 14.49 0.14 8.12
CA GLY A 298 14.61 -0.41 9.48
C GLY A 298 13.27 -0.74 10.13
N VAL A 299 12.26 -1.03 9.33
CA VAL A 299 10.90 -1.39 9.79
C VAL A 299 10.73 -2.91 9.64
N PRO A 300 10.75 -3.69 10.73
CA PRO A 300 10.62 -5.15 10.63
C PRO A 300 9.23 -5.53 10.16
N VAL A 301 9.17 -6.55 9.27
CA VAL A 301 7.89 -7.18 8.90
C VAL A 301 7.50 -8.17 9.99
N PRO A 302 6.36 -8.01 10.69
CA PRO A 302 5.88 -8.98 11.65
C PRO A 302 5.66 -10.35 11.00
N ALA A 303 5.94 -11.45 11.72
CA ALA A 303 5.77 -12.79 11.18
C ALA A 303 4.36 -13.06 10.64
N ASN A 304 3.35 -12.51 11.31
CA ASN A 304 1.93 -12.60 10.94
C ASN A 304 1.44 -11.44 10.04
N TYR A 305 2.35 -10.70 9.40
CA TYR A 305 1.94 -9.62 8.50
C TYR A 305 1.16 -10.17 7.29
N PRO A 306 0.02 -9.56 6.92
CA PRO A 306 -0.82 -10.06 5.83
C PRO A 306 -0.03 -10.28 4.54
N ALA A 307 -0.19 -11.44 3.94
CA ALA A 307 0.39 -11.89 2.67
C ALA A 307 1.93 -11.94 2.60
N LEU A 308 2.68 -11.09 3.31
CA LEU A 308 4.13 -10.93 3.17
C LEU A 308 4.92 -11.35 4.42
N GLY A 309 4.25 -11.54 5.55
CA GLY A 309 4.88 -12.06 6.77
C GLY A 309 5.45 -13.47 6.58
N ALA A 310 6.37 -13.85 7.45
CA ALA A 310 7.00 -15.17 7.40
C ALA A 310 5.98 -16.31 7.51
N ASP A 311 4.92 -16.12 8.31
CA ASP A 311 3.91 -17.15 8.60
C ASP A 311 2.73 -17.16 7.61
N ALA A 312 2.65 -16.21 6.68
CA ALA A 312 1.48 -16.03 5.80
C ALA A 312 1.05 -17.31 5.05
N PHE A 313 2.04 -18.17 4.69
CA PHE A 313 1.80 -19.41 3.93
C PHE A 313 2.39 -20.64 4.61
N ARG A 314 2.55 -20.62 5.95
CA ARG A 314 3.07 -21.71 6.76
C ARG A 314 1.93 -22.38 7.54
N THR A 315 1.83 -23.70 7.43
CA THR A 315 0.76 -24.46 8.09
C THR A 315 1.36 -25.54 9.03
N GLY A 316 1.29 -25.28 10.33
CA GLY A 316 1.74 -26.20 11.38
C GLY A 316 0.65 -27.09 11.98
N THR A 317 -0.63 -26.70 11.85
CA THR A 317 -1.79 -27.41 12.44
C THR A 317 -2.17 -28.63 11.60
N GLY A 318 -2.25 -29.80 12.21
CA GLY A 318 -2.44 -31.08 11.52
C GLY A 318 -3.67 -31.17 10.61
N VAL A 319 -4.81 -30.62 11.05
CA VAL A 319 -6.07 -30.65 10.24
C VAL A 319 -5.92 -29.84 8.97
N HIS A 320 -5.38 -28.61 9.08
CA HIS A 320 -5.18 -27.74 7.92
C HIS A 320 -4.10 -28.31 6.99
N ALA A 321 -2.97 -28.73 7.54
CA ALA A 321 -1.88 -29.36 6.79
C ALA A 321 -2.37 -30.59 6.00
N ALA A 322 -3.19 -31.45 6.61
CA ALA A 322 -3.72 -32.62 5.93
C ALA A 322 -4.52 -32.29 4.67
N ALA A 323 -5.26 -31.19 4.67
CA ALA A 323 -6.02 -30.77 3.47
C ALA A 323 -5.08 -30.21 2.38
N VAL A 324 -4.12 -29.36 2.74
CA VAL A 324 -3.10 -28.85 1.81
C VAL A 324 -2.29 -30.00 1.20
N ILE A 325 -1.83 -30.95 2.02
CA ILE A 325 -1.08 -32.15 1.57
C ILE A 325 -1.92 -32.98 0.58
N LYS A 326 -3.24 -33.15 0.84
CA LYS A 326 -4.11 -33.88 -0.08
C LYS A 326 -4.24 -33.19 -1.43
N ALA A 327 -4.30 -31.85 -1.44
CA ALA A 327 -4.31 -31.09 -2.67
C ALA A 327 -2.98 -31.23 -3.45
N LEU A 328 -1.85 -31.07 -2.76
CA LEU A 328 -0.52 -31.25 -3.35
C LEU A 328 -0.31 -32.66 -3.92
N ARG A 329 -0.86 -33.72 -3.26
CA ARG A 329 -0.80 -35.10 -3.76
C ARG A 329 -1.66 -35.34 -5.00
N LYS A 330 -2.61 -34.47 -5.28
CA LYS A 330 -3.39 -34.47 -6.54
C LYS A 330 -2.69 -33.72 -7.68
N ASP A 331 -1.50 -33.19 -7.42
CA ASP A 331 -0.76 -32.29 -8.31
C ASP A 331 -1.55 -31.01 -8.66
N ASP A 332 -2.45 -30.60 -7.75
CA ASP A 332 -3.30 -29.42 -7.89
C ASP A 332 -2.79 -28.29 -6.96
N ARG A 333 -1.89 -27.49 -7.50
CA ARG A 333 -1.28 -26.36 -6.76
C ARG A 333 -2.28 -25.24 -6.50
N ASP A 334 -3.21 -24.97 -7.42
CA ASP A 334 -4.24 -23.93 -7.21
C ASP A 334 -5.18 -24.31 -6.06
N LEU A 335 -5.56 -25.59 -5.97
CA LEU A 335 -6.33 -26.10 -4.83
C LEU A 335 -5.52 -26.00 -3.52
N ALA A 336 -4.23 -26.36 -3.53
CA ALA A 336 -3.38 -26.26 -2.35
C ALA A 336 -3.27 -24.81 -1.86
N ASP A 337 -3.16 -23.85 -2.77
CA ASP A 337 -3.07 -22.42 -2.48
C ASP A 337 -4.37 -21.83 -1.89
N ARG A 338 -5.52 -22.43 -2.18
CA ARG A 338 -6.83 -21.86 -1.80
C ARG A 338 -7.52 -22.58 -0.66
N VAL A 339 -7.19 -23.84 -0.40
CA VAL A 339 -7.95 -24.68 0.54
C VAL A 339 -7.91 -24.14 1.97
N TYR A 340 -6.84 -23.50 2.37
CA TYR A 340 -6.65 -22.86 3.68
C TYR A 340 -5.97 -21.48 3.62
N SER A 341 -6.03 -20.80 2.49
CA SER A 341 -5.51 -19.44 2.36
C SER A 341 -6.48 -18.54 1.58
N GLY A 342 -6.78 -17.38 2.12
CA GLY A 342 -7.56 -16.34 1.44
C GLY A 342 -6.76 -15.61 0.35
N VAL A 343 -5.42 -15.68 0.41
CA VAL A 343 -4.51 -15.17 -0.60
C VAL A 343 -3.73 -16.36 -1.15
N PRO A 344 -3.81 -16.68 -2.45
CA PRO A 344 -2.99 -17.73 -3.04
C PRO A 344 -1.50 -17.35 -2.98
N ALA A 345 -0.65 -18.25 -2.45
CA ALA A 345 0.79 -17.98 -2.30
C ALA A 345 1.48 -17.71 -3.65
N SER A 346 1.04 -18.39 -4.71
CA SER A 346 1.55 -18.25 -6.07
C SER A 346 1.39 -16.84 -6.65
N VAL A 347 0.38 -16.07 -6.23
CA VAL A 347 0.19 -14.67 -6.64
C VAL A 347 1.39 -13.80 -6.27
N LEU A 348 2.10 -14.17 -5.21
CA LEU A 348 3.30 -13.48 -4.72
C LEU A 348 4.59 -14.23 -5.06
N GLY A 349 4.54 -15.25 -5.94
CA GLY A 349 5.69 -16.12 -6.22
C GLY A 349 6.15 -16.95 -5.02
N ARG A 350 5.26 -17.16 -4.02
CA ARG A 350 5.53 -17.97 -2.82
C ARG A 350 4.84 -19.32 -2.92
N GLU A 351 5.13 -20.21 -1.96
CA GLU A 351 4.54 -21.55 -1.89
C GLU A 351 4.01 -21.84 -0.48
N GLN A 352 3.00 -22.72 -0.42
CA GLN A 352 2.50 -23.26 0.84
C GLN A 352 3.56 -24.16 1.48
N ARG A 353 3.87 -23.93 2.75
CA ARG A 353 4.82 -24.72 3.53
C ARG A 353 4.12 -25.48 4.65
N ILE A 354 4.41 -26.77 4.74
CA ILE A 354 3.93 -27.62 5.82
C ILE A 354 5.02 -27.72 6.87
N GLU A 355 4.69 -27.26 8.06
CA GLU A 355 5.60 -27.21 9.19
C GLU A 355 5.32 -28.35 10.18
N VAL A 356 6.34 -28.71 10.99
CA VAL A 356 6.26 -29.73 12.01
C VAL A 356 6.50 -29.11 13.39
N GLY A 357 5.53 -29.24 14.29
CA GLY A 357 5.59 -28.67 15.64
C GLY A 357 4.51 -29.25 16.56
N PRO A 358 4.28 -28.63 17.73
CA PRO A 358 3.42 -29.20 18.77
C PRO A 358 1.96 -29.44 18.33
N MET A 359 1.47 -28.64 17.38
CA MET A 359 0.09 -28.75 16.86
C MET A 359 -0.03 -29.63 15.62
N SER A 360 1.06 -30.22 15.15
CA SER A 360 1.10 -31.02 13.93
C SER A 360 0.48 -32.41 14.12
N GLY A 361 -0.04 -32.96 13.03
CA GLY A 361 -0.41 -34.37 12.91
C GLY A 361 0.73 -35.21 12.31
N GLU A 362 0.59 -36.52 12.32
CA GLU A 362 1.59 -37.43 11.68
C GLU A 362 1.73 -37.07 10.17
N SER A 363 0.68 -36.63 9.51
CA SER A 363 0.73 -36.23 8.10
C SER A 363 1.74 -35.12 7.80
N ASN A 364 1.96 -34.20 8.74
CA ASN A 364 2.97 -33.16 8.62
C ASN A 364 4.37 -33.77 8.57
N VAL A 365 4.65 -34.73 9.48
CA VAL A 365 5.94 -35.42 9.57
C VAL A 365 6.19 -36.23 8.31
N VAL A 366 5.21 -37.03 7.87
CA VAL A 366 5.30 -37.83 6.64
C VAL A 366 5.55 -36.95 5.42
N TRP A 367 4.86 -35.83 5.34
CA TRP A 367 5.05 -34.87 4.24
C TRP A 367 6.46 -34.29 4.25
N TRP A 368 6.92 -33.79 5.42
CA TRP A 368 8.26 -33.22 5.54
C TRP A 368 9.33 -34.21 5.13
N LEU A 369 9.27 -35.42 5.67
CA LEU A 369 10.23 -36.51 5.32
C LEU A 369 10.23 -36.75 3.80
N SER A 370 9.07 -36.97 3.20
CA SER A 370 8.96 -37.27 1.77
C SER A 370 9.47 -36.14 0.89
N SER A 371 9.11 -34.89 1.22
CA SER A 371 9.50 -33.70 0.43
C SER A 371 11.00 -33.37 0.55
N HIS A 372 11.68 -33.86 1.61
CA HIS A 372 13.11 -33.67 1.81
C HIS A 372 13.96 -34.91 1.46
N GLY A 373 13.36 -35.94 0.87
CA GLY A 373 14.06 -37.11 0.38
C GLY A 373 14.46 -38.11 1.48
N TYR A 374 13.72 -38.13 2.59
CA TYR A 374 13.88 -39.11 3.64
C TYR A 374 12.85 -40.23 3.54
N THR A 375 13.23 -41.46 3.92
CA THR A 375 12.27 -42.56 4.03
C THR A 375 11.42 -42.42 5.30
N ALA A 376 10.09 -42.33 5.13
CA ALA A 376 9.14 -42.19 6.23
C ALA A 376 8.88 -43.57 6.89
N THR A 377 9.85 -44.08 7.64
CA THR A 377 9.65 -45.34 8.44
C THR A 377 8.81 -45.03 9.69
N ARG A 378 8.16 -46.05 10.24
CA ARG A 378 7.33 -45.90 11.44
C ARG A 378 8.16 -45.35 12.62
N ASP A 379 9.36 -45.87 12.84
CA ASP A 379 10.28 -45.44 13.90
C ASP A 379 10.68 -43.94 13.72
N THR A 380 11.02 -43.52 12.49
CA THR A 380 11.38 -42.12 12.20
C THR A 380 10.19 -41.18 12.42
N ILE A 381 8.99 -41.58 11.98
CA ILE A 381 7.78 -40.78 12.17
C ILE A 381 7.50 -40.61 13.67
N GLU A 382 7.52 -41.71 14.46
CA GLU A 382 7.25 -41.66 15.91
C GLU A 382 8.28 -40.81 16.64
N ARG A 383 9.55 -40.92 16.31
CA ARG A 383 10.64 -40.13 16.90
C ARG A 383 10.45 -38.61 16.64
N ILE A 384 10.21 -38.22 15.39
CA ILE A 384 9.97 -36.82 15.03
C ILE A 384 8.68 -36.31 15.66
N PHE A 385 7.61 -37.10 15.60
CA PHE A 385 6.31 -36.72 16.16
C PHE A 385 6.40 -36.54 17.68
N ALA A 386 7.08 -37.41 18.40
CA ALA A 386 7.31 -37.26 19.85
C ALA A 386 8.11 -35.97 20.16
N ALA A 387 9.18 -35.70 19.41
CA ALA A 387 9.94 -34.47 19.56
C ALA A 387 9.10 -33.23 19.26
N ALA A 388 8.29 -33.25 18.21
CA ALA A 388 7.38 -32.17 17.87
C ALA A 388 6.33 -31.89 18.98
N LYS A 389 5.79 -32.97 19.58
CA LYS A 389 4.83 -32.87 20.68
C LYS A 389 5.43 -32.35 21.99
N ALA A 390 6.72 -32.56 22.17
CA ALA A 390 7.48 -32.09 23.34
C ALA A 390 8.03 -30.65 23.16
N SER A 391 7.98 -30.10 21.94
CA SER A 391 8.45 -28.76 21.61
C SER A 391 7.39 -27.69 21.95
N ASP A 392 7.85 -26.49 22.23
CA ASP A 392 7.02 -25.27 22.37
C ASP A 392 6.91 -24.44 21.07
N ARG A 393 7.58 -24.90 19.99
CA ARG A 393 7.65 -24.20 18.68
C ARG A 393 7.71 -25.18 17.52
N ILE A 394 7.64 -24.65 16.32
CA ILE A 394 7.96 -25.39 15.09
C ILE A 394 9.43 -25.82 15.13
N LEU A 395 9.70 -27.08 14.80
CA LEU A 395 11.06 -27.60 14.66
C LEU A 395 11.71 -27.06 13.39
N THR A 396 13.00 -26.76 13.44
CA THR A 396 13.74 -26.32 12.25
C THR A 396 14.04 -27.50 11.32
N ASP A 397 14.36 -27.20 10.05
CA ASP A 397 14.74 -28.24 9.09
C ASP A 397 16.00 -29.02 9.54
N GLU A 398 16.94 -28.35 10.22
CA GLU A 398 18.14 -29.00 10.80
C GLU A 398 17.80 -29.98 11.94
N GLU A 399 16.88 -29.58 12.83
CA GLU A 399 16.40 -30.45 13.91
C GLU A 399 15.65 -31.65 13.35
N LEU A 400 14.81 -31.45 12.37
CA LEU A 400 14.06 -32.52 11.70
C LEU A 400 15.02 -33.47 10.95
N ALA A 401 16.02 -32.93 10.25
CA ALA A 401 17.03 -33.72 9.57
C ALA A 401 17.88 -34.57 10.55
N ALA A 402 18.25 -33.98 11.70
CA ALA A 402 18.97 -34.71 12.75
C ALA A 402 18.12 -35.86 13.32
N LEU A 403 16.82 -35.63 13.53
CA LEU A 403 15.87 -36.66 13.98
C LEU A 403 15.57 -37.69 12.89
N ALA A 404 15.61 -37.35 11.62
CA ALA A 404 15.37 -38.27 10.51
C ALA A 404 16.54 -39.26 10.31
N GLY A 405 17.76 -38.86 10.66
CA GLY A 405 18.94 -39.67 10.42
C GLY A 405 19.49 -39.48 8.99
N GLY A 406 20.35 -40.43 8.53
CA GLY A 406 20.92 -40.34 7.19
C GLY A 406 19.87 -40.41 6.08
N LYS A 407 20.07 -39.65 5.00
CA LYS A 407 19.30 -39.81 3.75
C LYS A 407 19.60 -41.19 3.18
N SER A 408 18.56 -41.90 2.76
CA SER A 408 18.67 -43.20 2.10
C SER A 408 19.30 -43.11 0.71
#